data_e0176fcb1756a24da11011b4d002901f
#
_entry.id   e0176fcb1756a24da11011b4d002901f
#
_cell.length_a   1.000
_cell.length_b   1.000
_cell.length_c   1.000
_cell.angle_alpha   90.00
_cell.angle_beta   90.00
_cell.angle_gamma   90.00
#
_symmetry.space_group_name_H-M   'P 1'
#
loop_
_entity.id
_entity.type
_entity.pdbx_description
1 polymer ?
#
loop_
_entity_poly.entity_id
_entity_poly.type
_entity_poly.pdbx_seq_one_letter_code
_entity_poly.pdbx_strand_id
1 'polypeptide(L)'
;MKNKKSNKTFTKLSEIGEFELISKLTKNVKLYNNSTVFGIGDDSAILDFGKRNVLVSSDMLVEGVHFDLSYMPLKHLGYKAIISNLSDIYSMNSQCSQVLVNLGVSN
;
A
#
# COMPACT_ATOMS: atom_id res chain seq x y z
N MET A 1 -2.06 -34.27 34.84
CA MET A 1 -1.52 -33.38 33.82
C MET A 1 -2.65 -32.52 33.28
N LYS A 2 -2.69 -31.23 33.65
CA LYS A 2 -3.75 -30.29 33.17
C LYS A 2 -3.26 -29.71 31.84
N ASN A 3 -3.95 -30.07 30.74
CA ASN A 3 -3.77 -29.44 29.43
C ASN A 3 -4.14 -27.95 29.53
N LYS A 4 -3.13 -27.06 29.51
CA LYS A 4 -3.33 -25.63 29.25
C LYS A 4 -3.71 -25.48 27.79
N LYS A 5 -5.00 -25.38 27.48
CA LYS A 5 -5.46 -24.82 26.20
C LYS A 5 -4.98 -23.38 26.15
N SER A 6 -4.04 -23.08 25.26
CA SER A 6 -3.69 -21.71 24.95
C SER A 6 -4.90 -21.10 24.24
N ASN A 7 -5.63 -20.23 24.92
CA ASN A 7 -6.60 -19.36 24.28
C ASN A 7 -5.83 -18.40 23.38
N LYS A 8 -5.67 -18.75 22.11
CA LYS A 8 -5.27 -17.79 21.08
C LYS A 8 -6.46 -16.85 20.91
N THR A 9 -6.42 -15.70 21.54
CA THR A 9 -7.33 -14.58 21.26
C THR A 9 -6.98 -14.06 19.86
N PHE A 10 -7.86 -14.33 18.91
CA PHE A 10 -7.75 -13.74 17.58
C PHE A 10 -8.31 -12.31 17.65
N THR A 11 -7.49 -11.33 17.36
CA THR A 11 -7.94 -9.95 17.20
C THR A 11 -8.53 -9.78 15.78
N LYS A 12 -9.74 -9.23 15.67
CA LYS A 12 -10.36 -8.97 14.38
C LYS A 12 -9.61 -7.83 13.68
N LEU A 13 -9.42 -7.94 12.36
CA LEU A 13 -8.78 -6.87 11.57
C LEU A 13 -9.53 -5.54 11.66
N SER A 14 -10.85 -5.58 11.81
CA SER A 14 -11.68 -4.37 12.00
C SER A 14 -11.44 -3.63 13.33
N GLU A 15 -10.79 -4.27 14.29
CA GLU A 15 -10.43 -3.69 15.59
C GLU A 15 -9.01 -3.10 15.58
N ILE A 16 -8.25 -3.39 14.53
CA ILE A 16 -6.88 -2.90 14.34
C ILE A 16 -6.92 -1.78 13.30
N GLY A 17 -6.42 -0.60 13.64
CA GLY A 17 -6.25 0.47 12.66
C GLY A 17 -5.16 0.12 11.63
N GLU A 18 -5.22 0.77 10.48
CA GLU A 18 -4.30 0.53 9.35
C GLU A 18 -2.83 0.61 9.77
N PHE A 19 -2.42 1.66 10.44
CA PHE A 19 -1.04 1.86 10.89
C PHE A 19 -0.58 0.79 11.89
N GLU A 20 -1.45 0.36 12.78
CA GLU A 20 -1.12 -0.70 13.74
C GLU A 20 -0.98 -2.06 13.03
N LEU A 21 -1.83 -2.33 12.02
CA LEU A 21 -1.73 -3.54 11.20
C LEU A 21 -0.41 -3.55 10.43
N ILE A 22 -0.07 -2.47 9.75
CA ILE A 22 1.19 -2.33 9.02
C ILE A 22 2.38 -2.53 9.97
N SER A 23 2.37 -1.87 11.11
CA SER A 23 3.43 -1.99 12.12
C SER A 23 3.60 -3.44 12.60
N LYS A 24 2.51 -4.17 12.86
CA LYS A 24 2.56 -5.57 13.28
C LYS A 24 3.09 -6.49 12.18
N LEU A 25 2.67 -6.28 10.93
CA LEU A 25 3.10 -7.08 9.79
C LEU A 25 4.58 -6.86 9.45
N THR A 26 5.06 -5.65 9.65
CA THR A 26 6.41 -5.24 9.23
C THR A 26 7.44 -5.24 10.35
N LYS A 27 7.04 -5.59 11.57
CA LYS A 27 7.89 -5.57 12.78
C LYS A 27 9.24 -6.26 12.61
N ASN A 28 9.30 -7.33 11.82
CA ASN A 28 10.52 -8.12 11.61
C ASN A 28 11.18 -7.85 10.24
N VAL A 29 10.64 -6.91 9.46
CA VAL A 29 11.22 -6.54 8.17
C VAL A 29 12.47 -5.72 8.41
N LYS A 30 13.58 -6.17 7.82
CA LYS A 30 14.88 -5.48 7.87
C LYS A 30 15.26 -4.99 6.49
N LEU A 31 15.87 -3.83 6.44
CA LEU A 31 16.45 -3.30 5.21
C LEU A 31 17.82 -3.95 4.99
N TYR A 32 17.91 -4.81 3.98
CA TYR A 32 19.14 -5.50 3.62
C TYR A 32 19.87 -4.84 2.45
N ASN A 33 19.16 -4.00 1.70
CA ASN A 33 19.72 -3.37 0.51
C ASN A 33 20.12 -1.93 0.84
N ASN A 34 21.38 -1.59 0.59
CA ASN A 34 21.93 -0.27 0.84
C ASN A 34 21.29 0.82 -0.05
N SER A 35 20.66 0.45 -1.17
CA SER A 35 19.93 1.40 -2.00
C SER A 35 18.57 1.82 -1.41
N THR A 36 18.09 1.17 -0.37
CA THR A 36 16.86 1.58 0.32
C THR A 36 17.17 2.65 1.36
N VAL A 37 16.86 3.90 1.04
CA VAL A 37 17.00 5.03 1.98
C VAL A 37 15.87 5.02 2.99
N PHE A 38 14.64 4.81 2.51
CA PHE A 38 13.43 4.71 3.32
C PHE A 38 12.50 3.64 2.72
N GLY A 39 12.09 2.69 3.53
CA GLY A 39 11.24 1.58 3.08
C GLY A 39 9.78 1.78 3.47
N ILE A 40 9.35 1.10 4.54
CA ILE A 40 7.96 1.09 5.00
C ILE A 40 7.74 2.20 6.01
N GLY A 41 6.64 2.94 5.90
CA GLY A 41 6.20 3.89 6.94
C GLY A 41 5.70 5.24 6.44
N ASP A 42 5.64 5.46 5.12
CA ASP A 42 5.09 6.66 4.49
C ASP A 42 4.45 6.30 3.15
N ASP A 43 3.92 7.27 2.42
CA ASP A 43 3.19 7.09 1.15
C ASP A 43 4.05 6.47 0.04
N SER A 44 5.37 6.58 0.12
CA SER A 44 6.29 6.01 -0.86
C SER A 44 7.59 5.52 -0.23
N ALA A 45 8.21 4.52 -0.83
CA ALA A 45 9.58 4.15 -0.54
C ALA A 45 10.56 5.07 -1.27
N ILE A 46 11.73 5.32 -0.67
CA ILE A 46 12.81 6.11 -1.26
C ILE A 46 14.00 5.19 -1.54
N LEU A 47 14.39 5.13 -2.81
CA LEU A 47 15.52 4.35 -3.29
C LEU A 47 16.62 5.29 -3.82
N ASP A 48 17.86 5.00 -3.46
CA ASP A 48 19.04 5.70 -3.95
C ASP A 48 19.67 4.93 -5.12
N PHE A 49 19.74 5.57 -6.27
CA PHE A 49 20.45 5.09 -7.45
C PHE A 49 21.70 5.93 -7.76
N GLY A 50 22.36 6.45 -6.75
CA GLY A 50 23.61 7.20 -6.79
C GLY A 50 23.39 8.69 -7.03
N LYS A 51 23.02 9.11 -8.23
CA LYS A 51 22.82 10.55 -8.54
C LYS A 51 21.43 11.08 -8.21
N ARG A 52 20.46 10.20 -7.96
CA ARG A 52 19.05 10.55 -7.76
C ARG A 52 18.39 9.59 -6.79
N ASN A 53 17.53 10.12 -5.96
CA ASN A 53 16.55 9.34 -5.23
C ASN A 53 15.33 9.11 -6.12
N VAL A 54 14.82 7.88 -6.10
CA VAL A 54 13.60 7.49 -6.79
C VAL A 54 12.56 7.10 -5.75
N LEU A 55 11.38 7.68 -5.86
CA LEU A 55 10.24 7.30 -5.04
C LEU A 55 9.43 6.21 -5.74
N VAL A 56 9.02 5.22 -4.97
CA VAL A 56 8.21 4.10 -5.47
C VAL A 56 7.03 3.90 -4.54
N SER A 57 5.83 3.95 -5.11
CA SER A 57 4.57 3.62 -4.45
C SER A 57 3.76 2.67 -5.33
N SER A 58 2.84 1.94 -4.75
CA SER A 58 1.94 1.04 -5.47
C SER A 58 0.61 0.96 -4.77
N ASP A 59 -0.44 1.27 -5.51
CA ASP A 59 -1.83 1.14 -5.11
C ASP A 59 -2.55 0.04 -5.86
N MET A 60 -3.63 -0.45 -5.26
CA MET A 60 -4.55 -1.39 -5.89
C MET A 60 -5.99 -0.91 -5.70
N LEU A 61 -6.74 -0.79 -6.79
CA LEU A 61 -8.17 -0.56 -6.74
C LEU A 61 -8.93 -1.86 -6.97
N VAL A 62 -9.86 -2.18 -6.07
CA VAL A 62 -10.65 -3.42 -6.10
C VAL A 62 -12.12 -3.08 -6.21
N GLU A 63 -12.81 -3.73 -7.18
CA GLU A 63 -14.26 -3.59 -7.36
C GLU A 63 -15.01 -4.03 -6.09
N GLY A 64 -16.06 -3.29 -5.75
CA GLY A 64 -16.82 -3.49 -4.51
C GLY A 64 -16.18 -2.90 -3.26
N VAL A 65 -14.94 -2.41 -3.34
CA VAL A 65 -14.22 -1.75 -2.24
C VAL A 65 -13.92 -0.30 -2.60
N HIS A 66 -13.23 -0.07 -3.72
CA HIS A 66 -12.76 1.25 -4.13
C HIS A 66 -13.62 1.86 -5.24
N PHE A 67 -14.33 1.05 -5.98
CA PHE A 67 -15.23 1.45 -7.07
C PHE A 67 -16.31 0.39 -7.29
N ASP A 68 -17.35 0.78 -8.02
CA ASP A 68 -18.47 -0.10 -8.39
C ASP A 68 -18.84 0.16 -9.85
N LEU A 69 -18.61 -0.83 -10.72
CA LEU A 69 -18.87 -0.73 -12.15
C LEU A 69 -20.35 -0.71 -12.51
N SER A 70 -21.26 -0.99 -11.56
CA SER A 70 -22.71 -0.87 -11.79
C SER A 70 -23.14 0.57 -12.07
N TYR A 71 -22.40 1.56 -11.60
CA TYR A 71 -22.70 2.99 -11.79
C TYR A 71 -21.49 3.86 -12.17
N MET A 72 -20.25 3.40 -11.95
CA MET A 72 -19.06 4.19 -12.27
C MET A 72 -18.64 3.97 -13.73
N PRO A 73 -18.60 5.01 -14.57
CA PRO A 73 -18.08 4.88 -15.93
C PRO A 73 -16.60 4.51 -15.93
N LEU A 74 -16.17 3.69 -16.88
CA LEU A 74 -14.76 3.26 -17.01
C LEU A 74 -13.77 4.43 -17.12
N LYS A 75 -14.20 5.53 -17.75
CA LYS A 75 -13.39 6.76 -17.83
C LYS A 75 -13.07 7.31 -16.44
N HIS A 76 -14.04 7.30 -15.53
CA HIS A 76 -13.84 7.76 -14.15
C HIS A 76 -12.97 6.80 -13.34
N LEU A 77 -13.12 5.50 -13.56
CA LEU A 77 -12.25 4.50 -12.95
C LEU A 77 -10.80 4.70 -13.39
N GLY A 78 -10.55 4.90 -14.69
CA GLY A 78 -9.20 5.18 -15.20
C GLY A 78 -8.60 6.45 -14.58
N TYR A 79 -9.39 7.53 -14.49
CA TYR A 79 -8.97 8.76 -13.83
C TYR A 79 -8.61 8.51 -12.35
N LYS A 80 -9.48 7.84 -11.61
CA LYS A 80 -9.26 7.51 -10.20
C LYS A 80 -7.99 6.67 -10.00
N ALA A 81 -7.76 5.68 -10.86
CA ALA A 81 -6.58 4.81 -10.79
C ALA A 81 -5.26 5.58 -10.96
N ILE A 82 -5.25 6.57 -11.85
CA ILE A 82 -4.07 7.43 -12.04
C ILE A 82 -3.89 8.39 -10.87
N ILE A 83 -4.96 9.08 -10.46
CA ILE A 83 -4.88 10.11 -9.41
C ILE A 83 -4.48 9.52 -8.05
N SER A 84 -4.96 8.33 -7.68
CA SER A 84 -4.55 7.70 -6.41
C SER A 84 -3.04 7.45 -6.37
N ASN A 85 -2.46 6.94 -7.46
CA ASN A 85 -1.01 6.73 -7.55
C ASN A 85 -0.22 8.04 -7.57
N LEU A 86 -0.72 9.08 -8.27
CA LEU A 86 -0.06 10.38 -8.31
C LEU A 86 -0.04 11.06 -6.95
N SER A 87 -1.10 10.91 -6.15
CA SER A 87 -1.21 11.58 -4.85
C SER A 87 -0.11 11.15 -3.90
N ASP A 88 0.25 9.87 -3.87
CA ASP A 88 1.32 9.35 -3.03
C ASP A 88 2.69 9.95 -3.37
N ILE A 89 2.97 10.08 -4.67
CA ILE A 89 4.23 10.66 -5.14
C ILE A 89 4.28 12.17 -4.89
N TYR A 90 3.17 12.87 -5.09
CA TYR A 90 3.10 14.32 -4.87
C TYR A 90 3.13 14.68 -3.38
N SER A 91 2.57 13.85 -2.50
CA SER A 91 2.63 14.03 -1.05
C SER A 91 4.07 14.02 -0.52
N MET A 92 4.96 13.29 -1.22
CA MET A 92 6.39 13.21 -0.94
C MET A 92 7.21 14.30 -1.68
N ASN A 93 6.55 15.35 -2.17
CA ASN A 93 7.16 16.48 -2.89
C ASN A 93 8.03 16.07 -4.09
N SER A 94 7.54 15.12 -4.88
CA SER A 94 8.24 14.60 -6.06
C SER A 94 7.35 14.67 -7.30
N GLN A 95 7.96 14.44 -8.47
CA GLN A 95 7.28 14.37 -9.75
C GLN A 95 7.12 12.91 -10.18
N CYS A 96 5.91 12.52 -10.55
CA CYS A 96 5.64 11.21 -11.10
C CYS A 96 6.04 11.17 -12.58
N SER A 97 6.82 10.15 -12.97
CA SER A 97 7.22 9.90 -14.35
C SER A 97 6.53 8.70 -14.98
N GLN A 98 6.18 7.70 -14.18
CA GLN A 98 5.54 6.46 -14.62
C GLN A 98 4.55 5.98 -13.58
N VAL A 99 3.50 5.32 -14.01
CA VAL A 99 2.45 4.76 -13.15
C VAL A 99 2.25 3.29 -13.48
N LEU A 100 2.17 2.46 -12.44
CA LEU A 100 1.67 1.09 -12.51
C LEU A 100 0.22 1.09 -12.04
N VAL A 101 -0.67 0.51 -12.84
CA VAL A 101 -2.10 0.42 -12.50
C VAL A 101 -2.44 -1.02 -12.14
N ASN A 102 -2.90 -1.24 -10.92
CA ASN A 102 -3.38 -2.52 -10.42
C ASN A 102 -4.89 -2.44 -10.18
N LEU A 103 -5.64 -3.28 -10.87
CA LEU A 103 -7.10 -3.36 -10.75
C LEU A 103 -7.53 -4.78 -10.42
N GLY A 104 -8.34 -4.94 -9.38
CA GLY A 104 -9.09 -6.16 -9.10
C GLY A 104 -10.54 -5.97 -9.58
N VAL A 105 -10.94 -6.76 -10.57
CA VAL A 105 -12.28 -6.71 -11.17
C VAL A 105 -12.94 -8.06 -10.98
N SER A 106 -14.24 -8.07 -10.64
CA SER A 106 -15.03 -9.30 -10.58
C SER A 106 -15.39 -9.77 -11.99
N ASN A 107 -15.54 -11.08 -12.14
CA ASN A 107 -16.08 -11.70 -13.37
C ASN A 107 -17.59 -11.53 -13.45
#